data_9bececdf4ab7659ffbb83cc5377b12e6
#
_entry.id   9bececdf4ab7659ffbb83cc5377b12e6
#
_cell.length_a   1.000
_cell.length_b   1.000
_cell.length_c   1.000
_cell.angle_alpha   90.00
_cell.angle_beta   90.00
_cell.angle_gamma   90.00
#
_symmetry.space_group_name_H-M   'P 1'
#
loop_
_entity.id
_entity.type
_entity.pdbx_description
1 polymer ?
#
loop_
_entity_poly.entity_id
_entity_poly.type
_entity_poly.pdbx_seq_one_letter_code
_entity_poly.pdbx_strand_id
1 'polypeptide(L)'
;MAKKMQAPTWVCTECGWTTSKWVGRCGECQTWGSVVERGAPKLTAVASSTPTSKAVPIGEVSEQAANRHLTGISELDRVLGGGLVPGAVVLLAGEPGVGKSTLLLDVAAKWAKAGRRTLYVTGEESAAQVRLRAGRTNSLADELYLASETDLDGTGTHRADRAFPHGAGLGSDGGDESG
;
A
#
# COMPACT_ATOMS: atom_id res chain seq x y z
N MET A 1 18.16 -31.90 14.50
CA MET A 1 16.79 -32.49 14.50
C MET A 1 15.95 -31.71 13.49
N ALA A 2 15.62 -32.30 12.36
CA ALA A 2 14.87 -31.63 11.31
C ALA A 2 13.39 -31.46 11.73
N LYS A 3 12.89 -30.25 11.79
CA LYS A 3 11.48 -29.91 12.06
C LYS A 3 10.65 -30.39 10.87
N LYS A 4 9.88 -31.45 11.05
CA LYS A 4 8.98 -32.03 10.05
C LYS A 4 7.94 -30.96 9.70
N MET A 5 8.01 -30.39 8.51
CA MET A 5 6.97 -29.50 8.00
C MET A 5 5.67 -30.30 7.92
N GLN A 6 4.70 -29.96 8.76
CA GLN A 6 3.36 -30.52 8.68
C GLN A 6 2.70 -29.98 7.41
N ALA A 7 2.16 -30.89 6.60
CA ALA A 7 1.39 -30.49 5.42
C ALA A 7 0.16 -29.64 5.87
N PRO A 8 -0.22 -28.65 5.09
CA PRO A 8 -1.39 -27.82 5.43
C PRO A 8 -2.62 -28.71 5.58
N THR A 9 -3.35 -28.52 6.67
CA THR A 9 -4.59 -29.22 6.95
C THR A 9 -5.76 -28.30 6.67
N TRP A 10 -6.65 -28.71 5.80
CA TRP A 10 -7.86 -28.00 5.45
C TRP A 10 -9.02 -28.43 6.30
N VAL A 11 -9.89 -27.54 6.72
CA VAL A 11 -11.05 -27.82 7.59
C VAL A 11 -12.31 -27.16 7.02
N CYS A 12 -13.41 -27.90 7.05
CA CYS A 12 -14.71 -27.35 6.71
C CYS A 12 -15.24 -26.51 7.88
N THR A 13 -15.66 -25.27 7.59
CA THR A 13 -16.20 -24.35 8.59
C THR A 13 -17.58 -24.76 9.10
N GLU A 14 -18.32 -25.55 8.33
CA GLU A 14 -19.70 -25.94 8.63
C GLU A 14 -19.77 -27.25 9.45
N CYS A 15 -19.00 -28.26 9.09
CA CYS A 15 -19.09 -29.57 9.74
C CYS A 15 -17.79 -30.03 10.43
N GLY A 16 -16.70 -29.27 10.33
CA GLY A 16 -15.42 -29.61 10.95
C GLY A 16 -14.64 -30.73 10.24
N TRP A 17 -15.12 -31.25 9.10
CA TRP A 17 -14.39 -32.26 8.31
C TRP A 17 -13.01 -31.72 7.88
N THR A 18 -11.99 -32.59 7.92
CA THR A 18 -10.61 -32.22 7.63
C THR A 18 -10.05 -33.00 6.46
N THR A 19 -9.20 -32.36 5.66
CA THR A 19 -8.51 -32.97 4.52
C THR A 19 -7.09 -32.41 4.38
N SER A 20 -6.20 -33.19 3.75
CA SER A 20 -4.82 -32.77 3.46
C SER A 20 -4.67 -31.96 2.16
N LYS A 21 -5.74 -31.84 1.37
CA LYS A 21 -5.75 -31.12 0.09
C LYS A 21 -6.91 -30.15 0.05
N TRP A 22 -6.71 -29.02 -0.59
CA TRP A 22 -7.83 -28.11 -0.85
C TRP A 22 -8.84 -28.73 -1.80
N VAL A 23 -10.11 -28.62 -1.45
CA VAL A 23 -11.25 -29.03 -2.27
C VAL A 23 -12.29 -27.93 -2.25
N GLY A 24 -12.88 -27.61 -3.40
CA GLY A 24 -13.88 -26.55 -3.52
C GLY A 24 -15.22 -26.89 -2.84
N ARG A 25 -15.48 -28.18 -2.57
CA ARG A 25 -16.71 -28.71 -1.95
C ARG A 25 -16.33 -29.65 -0.82
N CYS A 26 -16.97 -29.52 0.33
CA CYS A 26 -16.77 -30.42 1.46
C CYS A 26 -17.17 -31.86 1.10
N GLY A 27 -16.30 -32.84 1.43
CA GLY A 27 -16.59 -34.26 1.19
C GLY A 27 -17.73 -34.81 2.05
N GLU A 28 -17.99 -34.21 3.22
CA GLU A 28 -18.99 -34.68 4.18
C GLU A 28 -20.33 -33.94 4.02
N CYS A 29 -20.37 -32.64 4.31
CA CYS A 29 -21.62 -31.86 4.24
C CYS A 29 -21.92 -31.31 2.84
N GLN A 30 -21.03 -31.47 1.88
CA GLN A 30 -21.17 -31.09 0.48
C GLN A 30 -21.36 -29.57 0.24
N THR A 31 -21.14 -28.73 1.24
CA THR A 31 -21.22 -27.26 1.10
C THR A 31 -20.04 -26.76 0.28
N TRP A 32 -20.32 -25.85 -0.65
CA TRP A 32 -19.30 -25.21 -1.48
C TRP A 32 -18.60 -24.08 -0.73
N GLY A 33 -17.28 -23.91 -0.97
CA GLY A 33 -16.52 -22.80 -0.43
C GLY A 33 -16.29 -22.83 1.09
N SER A 34 -16.69 -23.93 1.77
CA SER A 34 -16.60 -24.07 3.22
C SER A 34 -15.27 -24.65 3.71
N VAL A 35 -14.37 -25.05 2.81
CA VAL A 35 -13.09 -25.67 3.16
C VAL A 35 -11.97 -24.64 3.15
N VAL A 36 -11.46 -24.32 4.34
CA VAL A 36 -10.41 -23.32 4.57
C VAL A 36 -9.15 -23.98 5.18
N GLU A 37 -8.00 -23.34 5.00
CA GLU A 37 -6.74 -23.82 5.58
C GLU A 37 -6.76 -23.63 7.11
N ARG A 38 -6.41 -24.68 7.85
CA ARG A 38 -6.33 -24.62 9.31
C ARG A 38 -5.12 -23.79 9.72
N GLY A 39 -5.37 -22.62 10.29
CA GLY A 39 -4.32 -21.66 10.69
C GLY A 39 -4.06 -20.56 9.67
N ALA A 40 -4.77 -20.53 8.53
CA ALA A 40 -4.80 -19.32 7.72
C ALA A 40 -5.37 -18.17 8.58
N PRO A 41 -4.72 -17.01 8.59
CA PRO A 41 -5.28 -15.86 9.29
C PRO A 41 -6.68 -15.62 8.71
N LYS A 42 -7.70 -15.60 9.58
CA LYS A 42 -9.04 -15.16 9.15
C LYS A 42 -8.83 -13.76 8.57
N LEU A 43 -9.07 -13.60 7.29
CA LEU A 43 -9.28 -12.28 6.73
C LEU A 43 -10.48 -11.71 7.49
N THR A 44 -10.18 -10.97 8.55
CA THR A 44 -11.19 -10.18 9.25
C THR A 44 -11.73 -9.26 8.18
N ALA A 45 -13.02 -9.39 7.88
CA ALA A 45 -13.68 -8.47 6.98
C ALA A 45 -13.31 -7.07 7.46
N VAL A 46 -12.65 -6.30 6.60
CA VAL A 46 -12.37 -4.89 6.87
C VAL A 46 -13.72 -4.30 7.23
N ALA A 47 -13.87 -3.86 8.49
CA ALA A 47 -15.09 -3.19 8.91
C ALA A 47 -15.32 -2.07 7.89
N SER A 48 -16.42 -2.14 7.15
CA SER A 48 -16.74 -1.10 6.19
C SER A 48 -16.87 0.19 6.98
N SER A 49 -15.89 1.08 6.82
CA SER A 49 -15.99 2.42 7.36
C SER A 49 -17.24 3.05 6.77
N THR A 50 -18.15 3.49 7.62
CA THR A 50 -19.29 4.30 7.20
C THR A 50 -18.76 5.45 6.33
N PRO A 51 -19.36 5.70 5.14
CA PRO A 51 -18.92 6.81 4.30
C PRO A 51 -18.92 8.10 5.11
N THR A 52 -17.78 8.76 5.21
CA THR A 52 -17.62 10.01 5.96
C THR A 52 -18.18 11.22 5.20
N SER A 53 -18.46 11.07 3.91
CA SER A 53 -18.99 12.14 3.07
C SER A 53 -20.38 11.77 2.50
N LYS A 54 -21.29 12.73 2.47
CA LYS A 54 -22.56 12.60 1.77
C LYS A 54 -22.31 12.63 0.27
N ALA A 55 -23.09 11.85 -0.49
CA ALA A 55 -23.12 11.96 -1.95
C ALA A 55 -23.59 13.35 -2.35
N VAL A 56 -22.88 14.00 -3.29
CA VAL A 56 -23.21 15.29 -3.86
C VAL A 56 -23.34 15.15 -5.38
N PRO A 57 -24.18 15.97 -6.05
CA PRO A 57 -24.23 16.02 -7.50
C PRO A 57 -22.84 16.26 -8.10
N ILE A 58 -22.50 15.56 -9.21
CA ILE A 58 -21.17 15.65 -9.80
C ILE A 58 -20.79 17.08 -10.23
N GLY A 59 -21.76 17.88 -10.63
CA GLY A 59 -21.54 19.28 -11.00
C GLY A 59 -21.20 20.22 -9.84
N GLU A 60 -21.42 19.77 -8.59
CA GLU A 60 -21.07 20.50 -7.36
C GLU A 60 -19.70 20.12 -6.82
N VAL A 61 -19.06 19.08 -7.42
CA VAL A 61 -17.71 18.66 -7.03
C VAL A 61 -16.70 19.68 -7.57
N SER A 62 -15.89 20.25 -6.68
CA SER A 62 -14.86 21.22 -7.05
C SER A 62 -13.78 20.58 -7.93
N GLU A 63 -13.54 21.13 -9.11
CA GLU A 63 -12.45 20.72 -10.00
C GLU A 63 -11.06 21.04 -9.40
N GLN A 64 -10.97 21.99 -8.48
CA GLN A 64 -9.71 22.34 -7.80
C GLN A 64 -9.15 21.18 -6.95
N ALA A 65 -10.01 20.28 -6.49
CA ALA A 65 -9.58 19.05 -5.82
C ALA A 65 -8.82 18.08 -6.76
N ALA A 66 -8.87 18.30 -8.06
CA ALA A 66 -8.23 17.49 -9.09
C ALA A 66 -6.86 18.02 -9.54
N ASN A 67 -6.24 18.96 -8.81
CA ASN A 67 -4.90 19.45 -9.14
C ASN A 67 -3.90 18.30 -9.19
N ARG A 68 -3.31 18.09 -10.38
CA ARG A 68 -2.38 17.01 -10.61
C ARG A 68 -1.00 17.36 -10.08
N HIS A 69 -0.38 16.38 -9.46
CA HIS A 69 1.00 16.47 -9.01
C HIS A 69 1.91 15.73 -9.97
N LEU A 70 2.84 16.44 -10.60
CA LEU A 70 3.84 15.85 -11.47
C LEU A 70 4.69 14.83 -10.67
N THR A 71 4.97 13.69 -11.27
CA THR A 71 5.88 12.69 -10.69
C THR A 71 7.34 13.12 -10.82
N GLY A 72 7.62 14.07 -11.70
CA GLY A 72 8.96 14.51 -12.07
C GLY A 72 9.63 13.61 -13.11
N ILE A 73 8.88 12.67 -13.70
CA ILE A 73 9.31 11.81 -14.80
C ILE A 73 8.33 12.03 -15.96
N SER A 74 8.78 12.73 -17.00
CA SER A 74 7.93 13.21 -18.09
C SER A 74 7.12 12.12 -18.78
N GLU A 75 7.73 10.94 -19.03
CA GLU A 75 7.04 9.81 -19.64
C GLU A 75 5.96 9.22 -18.72
N LEU A 76 6.23 9.15 -17.43
CA LEU A 76 5.23 8.69 -16.47
C LEU A 76 4.09 9.70 -16.35
N ASP A 77 4.41 11.00 -16.30
CA ASP A 77 3.40 12.06 -16.26
C ASP A 77 2.53 12.04 -17.51
N ARG A 78 3.12 11.78 -18.69
CA ARG A 78 2.39 11.61 -19.95
C ARG A 78 1.40 10.44 -19.88
N VAL A 79 1.83 9.29 -19.39
CA VAL A 79 0.99 8.08 -19.23
C VAL A 79 -0.15 8.32 -18.21
N LEU A 80 0.13 9.08 -17.15
CA LEU A 80 -0.83 9.43 -16.10
C LEU A 80 -1.74 10.60 -16.50
N GLY A 81 -1.61 11.11 -17.73
CA GLY A 81 -2.44 12.24 -18.23
C GLY A 81 -2.10 13.56 -17.55
N GLY A 82 -0.84 13.80 -17.18
CA GLY A 82 -0.35 15.04 -16.59
C GLY A 82 -0.03 14.98 -15.10
N GLY A 83 0.15 13.79 -14.56
CA GLY A 83 0.53 13.58 -13.15
C GLY A 83 -0.51 12.89 -12.30
N LEU A 84 -0.27 12.77 -11.01
CA LEU A 84 -1.13 12.08 -10.03
C LEU A 84 -2.14 13.05 -9.42
N VAL A 85 -3.40 12.62 -9.36
CA VAL A 85 -4.46 13.32 -8.64
C VAL A 85 -4.38 12.92 -7.15
N PRO A 86 -4.60 13.84 -6.19
CA PRO A 86 -4.67 13.50 -4.78
C PRO A 86 -5.67 12.38 -4.51
N GLY A 87 -5.28 11.40 -3.69
CA GLY A 87 -6.10 10.23 -3.38
C GLY A 87 -6.11 9.14 -4.46
N ALA A 88 -5.46 9.34 -5.60
CA ALA A 88 -5.36 8.30 -6.63
C ALA A 88 -4.48 7.13 -6.16
N VAL A 89 -4.92 5.91 -6.48
CA VAL A 89 -4.14 4.68 -6.32
C VAL A 89 -3.73 4.20 -7.70
N VAL A 90 -2.43 4.00 -7.91
CA VAL A 90 -1.87 3.53 -9.18
C VAL A 90 -1.19 2.19 -8.97
N LEU A 91 -1.59 1.20 -9.75
CA LEU A 91 -0.92 -0.11 -9.79
C LEU A 91 0.10 -0.13 -10.92
N LEU A 92 1.38 -0.29 -10.57
CA LEU A 92 2.47 -0.51 -11.53
C LEU A 92 2.77 -2.01 -11.64
N ALA A 93 2.30 -2.63 -12.70
CA ALA A 93 2.48 -4.05 -12.98
C ALA A 93 3.53 -4.27 -14.10
N GLY A 94 4.13 -5.46 -14.11
CA GLY A 94 5.11 -5.86 -15.11
C GLY A 94 6.00 -7.00 -14.61
N GLU A 95 6.83 -7.56 -15.47
CA GLU A 95 7.73 -8.67 -15.16
C GLU A 95 8.75 -8.32 -14.06
N PRO A 96 9.25 -9.32 -13.31
CA PRO A 96 10.38 -9.13 -12.39
C PRO A 96 11.60 -8.53 -13.12
N GLY A 97 12.33 -7.63 -12.46
CA GLY A 97 13.58 -7.09 -12.99
C GLY A 97 13.45 -5.90 -13.95
N VAL A 98 12.26 -5.54 -14.44
CA VAL A 98 12.06 -4.41 -15.38
C VAL A 98 12.24 -3.01 -14.76
N GLY A 99 12.61 -2.92 -13.49
CA GLY A 99 12.93 -1.64 -12.84
C GLY A 99 11.77 -0.95 -12.12
N LYS A 100 10.63 -1.62 -11.87
CA LYS A 100 9.47 -1.03 -11.17
C LYS A 100 9.84 -0.36 -9.84
N SER A 101 10.54 -1.08 -8.96
CA SER A 101 10.96 -0.57 -7.65
C SER A 101 11.94 0.60 -7.74
N THR A 102 12.76 0.63 -8.80
CA THR A 102 13.69 1.75 -9.06
C THR A 102 12.92 2.98 -9.52
N LEU A 103 11.94 2.80 -10.41
CA LEU A 103 11.06 3.87 -10.86
C LEU A 103 10.27 4.48 -9.71
N LEU A 104 9.66 3.63 -8.86
CA LEU A 104 8.92 4.11 -7.67
C LEU A 104 9.80 4.85 -6.69
N LEU A 105 11.03 4.38 -6.47
CA LEU A 105 12.00 5.07 -5.60
C LEU A 105 12.43 6.42 -6.17
N ASP A 106 12.60 6.54 -7.49
CA ASP A 106 12.94 7.80 -8.15
C ASP A 106 11.79 8.82 -8.04
N VAL A 107 10.54 8.40 -8.28
CA VAL A 107 9.34 9.25 -8.07
C VAL A 107 9.27 9.73 -6.62
N ALA A 108 9.41 8.80 -5.66
CA ALA A 108 9.37 9.12 -4.24
C ALA A 108 10.46 10.14 -3.85
N ALA A 109 11.67 9.96 -4.36
CA ALA A 109 12.77 10.88 -4.12
C ALA A 109 12.56 12.26 -4.75
N LYS A 110 12.00 12.33 -5.96
CA LYS A 110 11.68 13.60 -6.62
C LYS A 110 10.63 14.40 -5.83
N TRP A 111 9.62 13.72 -5.32
CA TRP A 111 8.61 14.35 -4.47
C TRP A 111 9.20 14.83 -3.14
N ALA A 112 10.02 14.01 -2.50
CA ALA A 112 10.69 14.38 -1.27
C ALA A 112 11.64 15.58 -1.46
N LYS A 113 12.41 15.63 -2.56
CA LYS A 113 13.25 16.78 -2.94
C LYS A 113 12.44 18.06 -3.22
N ALA A 114 11.18 17.90 -3.63
CA ALA A 114 10.25 19.02 -3.77
C ALA A 114 9.56 19.44 -2.45
N GLY A 115 10.07 18.98 -1.30
CA GLY A 115 9.56 19.31 0.03
C GLY A 115 8.30 18.56 0.46
N ARG A 116 7.91 17.50 -0.26
CA ARG A 116 6.74 16.69 0.11
C ARG A 116 7.18 15.50 0.95
N ARG A 117 6.61 15.35 2.13
CA ARG A 117 6.83 14.16 2.95
C ARG A 117 6.35 12.91 2.22
N THR A 118 7.27 12.01 1.92
CA THR A 118 7.02 10.84 1.09
C THR A 118 7.45 9.59 1.84
N LEU A 119 6.58 8.59 1.91
CA LEU A 119 6.85 7.31 2.52
C LEU A 119 7.03 6.25 1.44
N TYR A 120 8.16 5.56 1.46
CA TYR A 120 8.43 4.37 0.67
C TYR A 120 8.34 3.13 1.55
N VAL A 121 7.41 2.23 1.24
CA VAL A 121 7.22 0.97 1.97
C VAL A 121 7.71 -0.19 1.12
N THR A 122 8.48 -1.10 1.70
CA THR A 122 8.95 -2.32 1.04
C THR A 122 8.67 -3.54 1.90
N GLY A 123 8.19 -4.63 1.28
CA GLY A 123 8.01 -5.93 1.90
C GLY A 123 9.02 -6.99 1.42
N GLU A 124 9.78 -6.70 0.36
CA GLU A 124 10.70 -7.65 -0.26
C GLU A 124 12.17 -7.36 0.06
N GLU A 125 12.53 -6.08 0.17
CA GLU A 125 13.91 -5.65 0.38
C GLU A 125 14.11 -5.09 1.79
N SER A 126 15.28 -5.34 2.38
CA SER A 126 15.64 -4.70 3.65
C SER A 126 15.88 -3.20 3.48
N ALA A 127 15.71 -2.43 4.55
CA ALA A 127 15.97 -1.00 4.57
C ALA A 127 17.39 -0.65 4.09
N ALA A 128 18.38 -1.48 4.44
CA ALA A 128 19.78 -1.29 4.02
C ALA A 128 19.95 -1.44 2.50
N GLN A 129 19.27 -2.41 1.88
CA GLN A 129 19.31 -2.62 0.43
C GLN A 129 18.68 -1.46 -0.33
N VAL A 130 17.52 -0.99 0.13
CA VAL A 130 16.86 0.19 -0.46
C VAL A 130 17.73 1.43 -0.30
N ARG A 131 18.36 1.63 0.87
CA ARG A 131 19.26 2.75 1.12
C ARG A 131 20.48 2.76 0.20
N LEU A 132 21.11 1.58 -0.03
CA LEU A 132 22.24 1.44 -0.96
C LEU A 132 21.79 1.76 -2.41
N ARG A 133 20.62 1.28 -2.83
CA ARG A 133 20.07 1.57 -4.14
C ARG A 133 19.77 3.07 -4.30
N ALA A 134 19.16 3.69 -3.30
CA ALA A 134 18.90 5.13 -3.29
C ALA A 134 20.18 5.96 -3.46
N GLY A 135 21.29 5.55 -2.81
CA GLY A 135 22.59 6.20 -2.97
C GLY A 135 23.13 6.11 -4.41
N ARG A 136 23.00 4.96 -5.05
CA ARG A 136 23.46 4.75 -6.43
C ARG A 136 22.62 5.50 -7.47
N THR A 137 21.34 5.68 -7.23
CA THR A 137 20.39 6.35 -8.15
C THR A 137 20.19 7.82 -7.82
N ASN A 138 20.98 8.38 -6.90
CA ASN A 138 20.81 9.76 -6.41
C ASN A 138 19.37 10.05 -5.91
N SER A 139 18.76 9.06 -5.28
CA SER A 139 17.38 9.10 -4.77
C SER A 139 17.33 9.37 -3.26
N LEU A 140 18.36 9.98 -2.66
CA LEU A 140 18.36 10.38 -1.27
C LEU A 140 17.71 11.76 -1.13
N ALA A 141 16.85 11.91 -0.12
CA ALA A 141 16.20 13.17 0.22
C ALA A 141 15.75 13.14 1.68
N ASP A 142 15.75 14.31 2.34
CA ASP A 142 15.46 14.43 3.77
C ASP A 142 13.98 14.09 4.08
N GLU A 143 13.06 14.44 3.18
CA GLU A 143 11.63 14.16 3.30
C GLU A 143 11.22 12.78 2.75
N LEU A 144 12.20 11.90 2.41
CA LEU A 144 11.95 10.53 2.00
C LEU A 144 12.10 9.58 3.20
N TYR A 145 10.99 9.07 3.67
CA TYR A 145 10.91 8.10 4.77
C TYR A 145 10.81 6.68 4.22
N LEU A 146 11.44 5.73 4.89
CA LEU A 146 11.47 4.32 4.50
C LEU A 146 10.92 3.45 5.62
N ALA A 147 9.96 2.59 5.29
CA ALA A 147 9.49 1.50 6.14
C ALA A 147 9.75 0.15 5.47
N SER A 148 10.30 -0.79 6.21
CA SER A 148 10.50 -2.18 5.76
C SER A 148 9.60 -3.07 6.61
N GLU A 149 8.50 -3.53 6.02
CA GLU A 149 7.47 -4.32 6.69
C GLU A 149 7.31 -5.64 5.96
N THR A 150 7.54 -6.73 6.65
CA THR A 150 7.32 -8.09 6.14
C THR A 150 5.96 -8.65 6.56
N ASP A 151 5.32 -8.01 7.53
CA ASP A 151 4.02 -8.42 8.06
C ASP A 151 3.07 -7.21 8.04
N LEU A 152 2.12 -7.23 7.13
CA LEU A 152 1.01 -6.29 7.16
C LEU A 152 0.02 -6.86 8.16
N ASP A 153 -0.02 -6.30 9.37
CA ASP A 153 -1.12 -6.56 10.29
C ASP A 153 -2.42 -6.59 9.51
N GLY A 154 -3.22 -7.65 9.68
CA GLY A 154 -4.45 -7.91 8.90
C GLY A 154 -5.49 -6.78 8.87
N THR A 155 -5.14 -5.60 9.32
CA THR A 155 -5.91 -4.37 9.24
C THR A 155 -5.53 -3.47 8.06
N GLY A 156 -4.49 -3.81 7.27
CA GLY A 156 -4.15 -3.07 6.03
C GLY A 156 -3.90 -1.56 6.20
N THR A 157 -3.95 -1.07 7.40
CA THR A 157 -3.74 0.33 7.73
C THR A 157 -2.34 0.53 8.29
N HIS A 158 -1.37 0.67 7.39
CA HIS A 158 -0.23 1.49 7.72
C HIS A 158 -0.80 2.91 7.92
N ARG A 159 -1.10 3.24 9.15
CA ARG A 159 -1.45 4.61 9.49
C ARG A 159 -0.23 5.45 9.16
N ALA A 160 -0.35 6.32 8.16
CA ALA A 160 0.68 7.30 7.81
C ALA A 160 1.15 8.07 9.05
N ASP A 161 0.28 8.27 10.02
CA ASP A 161 0.55 8.89 11.31
C ASP A 161 1.63 8.20 12.14
N ARG A 162 1.84 6.88 12.00
CA ARG A 162 2.90 6.13 12.69
C ARG A 162 4.21 6.08 11.93
N ALA A 163 4.17 6.31 10.63
CA ALA A 163 5.36 6.23 9.78
C ALA A 163 6.23 7.49 9.86
N PHE A 164 5.66 8.61 10.28
CA PHE A 164 6.41 9.87 10.42
C PHE A 164 6.73 10.14 11.90
N PRO A 165 7.96 10.54 12.23
CA PRO A 165 8.33 10.91 13.61
C PRO A 165 7.43 12.07 14.08
N HIS A 166 6.87 11.92 15.28
CA HIS A 166 6.09 12.96 15.93
C HIS A 166 6.97 14.21 16.14
N GLY A 167 6.61 15.32 15.52
CA GLY A 167 7.30 16.60 15.73
C GLY A 167 7.40 17.53 14.51
N ALA A 168 7.15 17.05 13.30
CA ALA A 168 7.07 17.94 12.14
C ALA A 168 5.62 18.46 12.02
N GLY A 169 5.34 19.60 12.66
CA GLY A 169 4.05 20.28 12.55
C GLY A 169 3.67 20.50 11.10
N LEU A 170 2.42 20.20 10.78
CA LEU A 170 1.77 20.74 9.61
C LEU A 170 1.82 22.27 9.75
N GLY A 171 2.70 22.92 9.01
CA GLY A 171 2.69 24.37 8.88
C GLY A 171 1.32 24.78 8.34
N SER A 172 0.47 25.30 9.21
CA SER A 172 -0.68 26.07 8.80
C SER A 172 -0.13 27.38 8.25
N ASP A 173 -0.08 27.51 6.92
CA ASP A 173 0.07 28.80 6.28
C ASP A 173 -1.18 29.64 6.62
N GLY A 174 -1.10 30.33 7.76
CA GLY A 174 -1.95 31.43 8.10
C GLY A 174 -1.50 32.61 7.25
N GLY A 175 -2.16 32.83 6.11
CA GLY A 175 -2.08 34.08 5.40
C GLY A 175 -2.65 35.19 6.30
N ASP A 176 -1.77 36.00 6.85
CA ASP A 176 -2.11 37.29 7.43
C ASP A 176 -2.18 38.32 6.29
N GLU A 177 -3.40 38.58 5.85
CA GLU A 177 -3.69 39.78 5.06
C GLU A 177 -4.08 40.91 6.05
N SER A 178 -3.15 41.79 6.33
CA SER A 178 -3.45 43.09 6.96
C SER A 178 -2.49 44.12 6.43
N GLY A 179 -3.00 45.10 5.65
CA GLY A 179 -2.31 46.32 5.27
C GLY A 179 -2.74 46.89 3.95
#